data_854065fa5541a2f7daa196b6ce13e9bf
#
_entry.id   854065fa5541a2f7daa196b6ce13e9bf
#
_cell.length_a   1.000
_cell.length_b   1.000
_cell.length_c   1.000
_cell.angle_alpha   90.00
_cell.angle_beta   90.00
_cell.angle_gamma   90.00
#
_symmetry.space_group_name_H-M   'P 1'
#
loop_
_entity.id
_entity.type
_entity.pdbx_description
1 polymer ?
#
loop_
_entity_poly.entity_id
_entity_poly.type
_entity_poly.pdbx_seq_one_letter_code
_entity_poly.pdbx_strand_id
1 'polypeptide(L)'
;MEKSNKTKVILNLLFGNYKLIVPAIVMIAIIIGIVAWLNRDNSIEIGNSNDDIEISDAQITSIRNIGEWEFMSINDEEIVDTVRRGFFGDDQLARIYYGTVRLGINLHEAAEDWLTIDKDTVIAKMPKIKVLDEDFIDEARTRAFYAEGKWSAADYKALYKQAYRKMRERCLTPSNIKSAQNNGDIQIANLLHS
;
A
#
# COMPACT_ATOMS: atom_id res chain seq x y z
N MET A 1 -8.87 37.01 -40.28
CA MET A 1 -7.42 37.03 -40.01
C MET A 1 -7.02 36.70 -38.56
N GLU A 2 -7.95 36.46 -37.63
CA GLU A 2 -7.68 36.23 -36.20
C GLU A 2 -7.37 34.77 -35.81
N LYS A 3 -7.84 33.79 -36.57
CA LYS A 3 -7.60 32.34 -36.28
C LYS A 3 -6.13 31.91 -36.48
N SER A 4 -5.39 32.55 -37.41
CA SER A 4 -4.01 32.20 -37.72
C SER A 4 -3.02 32.62 -36.61
N ASN A 5 -3.33 33.65 -35.82
CA ASN A 5 -2.44 34.14 -34.78
C ASN A 5 -2.49 33.27 -33.49
N LYS A 6 -3.67 32.74 -33.17
CA LYS A 6 -3.84 31.84 -32.00
C LYS A 6 -3.11 30.51 -32.17
N THR A 7 -3.14 29.96 -33.39
CA THR A 7 -2.41 28.70 -33.70
C THR A 7 -0.89 28.88 -33.62
N LYS A 8 -0.35 30.01 -34.08
CA LYS A 8 1.09 30.32 -33.99
C LYS A 8 1.55 30.55 -32.57
N VAL A 9 0.72 31.17 -31.73
CA VAL A 9 1.02 31.37 -30.29
C VAL A 9 1.05 30.03 -29.54
N ILE A 10 0.08 29.16 -29.82
CA ILE A 10 0.03 27.81 -29.23
C ILE A 10 1.23 26.96 -29.70
N LEU A 11 1.57 27.03 -31.01
CA LEU A 11 2.75 26.34 -31.53
C LEU A 11 4.06 26.85 -30.90
N ASN A 12 4.21 28.16 -30.73
CA ASN A 12 5.39 28.74 -30.08
C ASN A 12 5.47 28.42 -28.58
N LEU A 13 4.35 28.31 -27.87
CA LEU A 13 4.28 27.84 -26.47
C LEU A 13 4.67 26.36 -26.36
N LEU A 14 4.24 25.52 -27.30
CA LEU A 14 4.56 24.09 -27.33
C LEU A 14 6.02 23.83 -27.76
N PHE A 15 6.54 24.57 -28.75
CA PHE A 15 7.91 24.34 -29.27
C PHE A 15 8.97 25.25 -28.62
N GLY A 16 8.60 26.37 -27.99
CA GLY A 16 9.53 27.25 -27.30
C GLY A 16 10.16 26.66 -26.05
N ASN A 17 9.47 25.74 -25.41
CA ASN A 17 9.93 25.07 -24.17
C ASN A 17 10.18 23.57 -24.34
N TYR A 18 10.47 23.11 -25.57
CA TYR A 18 10.71 21.66 -25.82
C TYR A 18 11.79 21.07 -24.93
N LYS A 19 12.79 21.87 -24.50
CA LYS A 19 13.85 21.45 -23.58
C LYS A 19 13.33 21.08 -22.17
N LEU A 20 12.14 21.56 -21.80
CA LEU A 20 11.47 21.23 -20.54
C LEU A 20 10.36 20.19 -20.76
N ILE A 21 9.66 20.24 -21.91
CA ILE A 21 8.54 19.36 -22.23
C ILE A 21 9.02 17.94 -22.54
N VAL A 22 10.11 17.81 -23.31
CA VAL A 22 10.67 16.48 -23.65
C VAL A 22 11.08 15.68 -22.40
N PRO A 23 11.89 16.23 -21.45
CA PRO A 23 12.22 15.48 -20.25
C PRO A 23 11.00 15.22 -19.35
N ALA A 24 9.99 16.09 -19.32
CA ALA A 24 8.76 15.84 -18.59
C ALA A 24 7.96 14.66 -19.18
N ILE A 25 7.84 14.57 -20.50
CA ILE A 25 7.18 13.44 -21.19
C ILE A 25 7.96 12.14 -20.93
N VAL A 26 9.29 12.18 -21.00
CA VAL A 26 10.13 11.01 -20.72
C VAL A 26 9.97 10.56 -19.27
N MET A 27 9.92 11.49 -18.32
CA MET A 27 9.70 11.17 -16.91
C MET A 27 8.31 10.52 -16.68
N ILE A 28 7.27 11.03 -17.30
CA ILE A 28 5.92 10.46 -17.23
C ILE A 28 5.91 9.04 -17.84
N ALA A 29 6.56 8.84 -18.98
CA ALA A 29 6.66 7.53 -19.62
C ALA A 29 7.42 6.51 -18.74
N ILE A 30 8.48 6.95 -18.06
CA ILE A 30 9.21 6.12 -17.10
C ILE A 30 8.34 5.76 -15.91
N ILE A 31 7.60 6.71 -15.35
CA ILE A 31 6.67 6.47 -14.22
C ILE A 31 5.58 5.47 -14.63
N ILE A 32 4.98 5.65 -15.81
CA ILE A 32 3.98 4.70 -16.34
C ILE A 32 4.60 3.32 -16.55
N GLY A 33 5.82 3.26 -17.08
CA GLY A 33 6.56 2.01 -17.26
C GLY A 33 6.85 1.30 -15.94
N ILE A 34 7.27 2.03 -14.91
CA ILE A 34 7.51 1.50 -13.57
C ILE A 34 6.20 1.01 -12.94
N VAL A 35 5.12 1.78 -13.03
CA VAL A 35 3.80 1.38 -12.51
C VAL A 35 3.28 0.15 -13.24
N ALA A 36 3.42 0.07 -14.56
CA ALA A 36 3.04 -1.09 -15.35
C ALA A 36 3.89 -2.32 -15.01
N TRP A 37 5.21 -2.13 -14.79
CA TRP A 37 6.13 -3.21 -14.39
C TRP A 37 5.82 -3.72 -12.97
N LEU A 38 5.59 -2.83 -12.00
CA LEU A 38 5.18 -3.19 -10.65
C LEU A 38 3.80 -3.85 -10.58
N ASN A 39 2.96 -3.65 -11.61
CA ASN A 39 1.63 -4.23 -11.70
C ASN A 39 1.60 -5.56 -12.47
N ARG A 40 2.74 -6.00 -13.04
CA ARG A 40 2.79 -7.12 -13.98
C ARG A 40 2.89 -8.50 -13.32
N ASP A 41 3.37 -8.58 -12.07
CA ASP A 41 3.74 -9.85 -11.45
C ASP A 41 2.83 -10.26 -10.28
N ASN A 42 1.51 -10.13 -10.43
CA ASN A 42 0.55 -10.56 -9.41
C ASN A 42 -0.13 -11.90 -9.77
N SER A 43 0.52 -12.74 -10.57
CA SER A 43 0.07 -14.08 -10.90
C SER A 43 1.06 -15.12 -10.40
N ILE A 44 0.56 -16.15 -9.71
CA ILE A 44 1.31 -17.33 -9.29
C ILE A 44 0.98 -18.44 -10.27
N GLU A 45 1.99 -18.99 -10.91
CA GLU A 45 1.86 -20.20 -11.75
C GLU A 45 2.38 -21.39 -10.94
N ILE A 46 1.49 -22.34 -10.63
CA ILE A 46 1.83 -23.57 -9.93
C ILE A 46 1.71 -24.70 -10.93
N GLY A 47 2.85 -25.27 -11.31
CA GLY A 47 2.91 -26.47 -12.16
C GLY A 47 3.11 -27.73 -11.32
N ASN A 48 2.29 -28.74 -11.54
CA ASN A 48 2.50 -30.08 -10.98
C ASN A 48 2.78 -31.07 -12.13
N SER A 49 3.75 -31.94 -11.93
CA SER A 49 4.29 -32.73 -13.03
C SER A 49 3.62 -34.10 -13.25
N ASN A 50 2.65 -34.54 -12.44
CA ASN A 50 2.13 -35.91 -12.62
C ASN A 50 0.69 -36.22 -12.13
N ASP A 51 -0.08 -35.25 -11.62
CA ASP A 51 -1.47 -35.54 -11.23
C ASP A 51 -2.40 -34.46 -11.82
N ASP A 52 -3.54 -34.89 -12.37
CA ASP A 52 -4.61 -33.98 -12.79
C ASP A 52 -5.06 -33.16 -11.57
N ILE A 53 -4.82 -31.85 -11.59
CA ILE A 53 -5.23 -30.95 -10.51
C ILE A 53 -6.73 -30.67 -10.68
N GLU A 54 -7.56 -31.35 -9.90
CA GLU A 54 -9.01 -31.09 -9.83
C GLU A 54 -9.34 -30.20 -8.62
N ILE A 55 -9.30 -28.89 -8.81
CA ILE A 55 -9.85 -27.95 -7.82
C ILE A 55 -11.31 -27.68 -8.20
N SER A 56 -12.24 -28.05 -7.34
CA SER A 56 -13.67 -27.85 -7.58
C SER A 56 -14.09 -26.40 -7.34
N ASP A 57 -15.17 -25.95 -8.02
CA ASP A 57 -15.75 -24.61 -7.80
C ASP A 57 -16.13 -24.37 -6.33
N ALA A 58 -16.49 -25.42 -5.60
CA ALA A 58 -16.77 -25.35 -4.17
C ALA A 58 -15.52 -25.04 -3.35
N GLN A 59 -14.36 -25.60 -3.71
CA GLN A 59 -13.08 -25.30 -3.06
C GLN A 59 -12.64 -23.87 -3.38
N ILE A 60 -12.74 -23.42 -4.64
CA ILE A 60 -12.45 -22.05 -5.05
C ILE A 60 -13.30 -21.05 -4.25
N THR A 61 -14.61 -21.35 -4.12
CA THR A 61 -15.54 -20.53 -3.35
C THR A 61 -15.18 -20.52 -1.86
N SER A 62 -14.81 -21.68 -1.31
CA SER A 62 -14.43 -21.82 0.11
C SER A 62 -13.15 -21.02 0.42
N ILE A 63 -12.15 -21.07 -0.46
CA ILE A 63 -10.93 -20.27 -0.33
C ILE A 63 -11.24 -18.77 -0.40
N ARG A 64 -12.09 -18.34 -1.33
CA ARG A 64 -12.55 -16.94 -1.43
C ARG A 64 -13.26 -16.46 -0.17
N ASN A 65 -14.01 -17.32 0.49
CA ASN A 65 -14.75 -17.00 1.72
C ASN A 65 -13.86 -16.83 2.95
N ILE A 66 -12.57 -17.17 2.89
CA ILE A 66 -11.60 -16.84 3.95
C ILE A 66 -11.55 -15.31 4.16
N GLY A 67 -11.75 -14.54 3.09
CA GLY A 67 -11.76 -13.07 3.14
C GLY A 67 -10.35 -12.49 3.27
N GLU A 68 -10.03 -11.89 4.43
CA GLU A 68 -8.71 -11.30 4.65
C GLU A 68 -7.67 -12.36 4.99
N TRP A 69 -6.50 -12.26 4.33
CA TRP A 69 -5.37 -13.14 4.56
C TRP A 69 -4.11 -12.32 4.84
N GLU A 70 -3.60 -12.45 6.06
CA GLU A 70 -2.39 -11.75 6.51
C GLU A 70 -1.13 -12.52 6.09
N PHE A 71 -0.21 -11.82 5.44
CA PHE A 71 1.07 -12.39 5.00
C PHE A 71 2.27 -11.82 5.75
N MET A 72 2.11 -10.65 6.36
CA MET A 72 3.15 -9.99 7.13
C MET A 72 2.56 -9.08 8.20
N SER A 73 3.14 -9.13 9.39
CA SER A 73 2.81 -8.27 10.52
C SER A 73 4.05 -7.48 10.95
N ILE A 74 3.90 -6.17 11.11
CA ILE A 74 4.99 -5.27 11.47
C ILE A 74 4.59 -4.51 12.73
N ASN A 75 5.27 -4.80 13.85
CA ASN A 75 5.14 -4.00 15.06
C ASN A 75 6.00 -2.75 14.93
N ASP A 76 5.41 -1.60 15.21
CA ASP A 76 6.07 -0.32 15.08
C ASP A 76 5.73 0.60 16.25
N GLU A 77 6.63 1.53 16.54
CA GLU A 77 6.43 2.57 17.53
C GLU A 77 6.88 3.92 16.97
N GLU A 78 6.15 4.97 17.31
CA GLU A 78 6.45 6.32 16.86
C GLU A 78 6.32 7.30 18.03
N ILE A 79 7.37 8.12 18.19
CA ILE A 79 7.35 9.25 19.10
C ILE A 79 7.04 10.50 18.27
N VAL A 80 5.99 11.18 18.66
CA VAL A 80 5.61 12.48 18.08
C VAL A 80 5.51 13.51 19.17
N ASP A 81 5.95 14.72 18.85
CA ASP A 81 5.92 15.85 19.77
C ASP A 81 5.33 17.10 19.10
N THR A 82 4.92 18.02 19.94
CA THR A 82 4.53 19.37 19.55
C THR A 82 4.91 20.37 20.63
N VAL A 83 5.29 21.57 20.20
CA VAL A 83 5.63 22.66 21.10
C VAL A 83 4.75 23.85 20.79
N ARG A 84 4.13 24.41 21.85
CA ARG A 84 3.40 25.67 21.77
C ARG A 84 4.24 26.75 22.45
N ARG A 85 4.72 27.69 21.65
CA ARG A 85 5.53 28.80 22.15
C ARG A 85 4.67 29.82 22.86
N GLY A 86 5.03 30.14 24.10
CA GLY A 86 4.37 31.13 24.95
C GLY A 86 5.30 32.25 25.36
N PHE A 87 4.72 33.34 25.82
CA PHE A 87 5.50 34.51 26.30
C PHE A 87 6.21 34.23 27.64
N PHE A 88 5.64 33.35 28.48
CA PHE A 88 6.19 32.99 29.80
C PHE A 88 6.83 31.60 29.85
N GLY A 89 7.04 30.97 28.71
CA GLY A 89 7.58 29.64 28.57
C GLY A 89 6.87 28.85 27.47
N ASP A 90 7.48 27.77 27.06
CA ASP A 90 6.97 26.91 26.01
C ASP A 90 6.28 25.69 26.64
N ASP A 91 5.04 25.41 26.23
CA ASP A 91 4.37 24.15 26.52
C ASP A 91 4.85 23.07 25.55
N GLN A 92 5.14 21.87 26.05
CA GLN A 92 5.57 20.74 25.22
C GLN A 92 4.76 19.49 25.51
N LEU A 93 4.36 18.79 24.45
CA LEU A 93 3.71 17.50 24.52
C LEU A 93 4.43 16.50 23.60
N ALA A 94 4.88 15.38 24.17
CA ALA A 94 5.44 14.26 23.42
C ALA A 94 4.68 12.98 23.81
N ARG A 95 4.28 12.19 22.81
CA ARG A 95 3.57 10.93 22.99
C ARG A 95 4.22 9.81 22.22
N ILE A 96 4.17 8.60 22.80
CA ILE A 96 4.59 7.36 22.17
C ILE A 96 3.34 6.61 21.74
N TYR A 97 3.28 6.29 20.47
CA TYR A 97 2.24 5.49 19.85
C TYR A 97 2.81 4.13 19.47
N TYR A 98 2.06 3.07 19.74
CA TYR A 98 2.38 1.70 19.38
C TYR A 98 1.36 1.20 18.39
N GLY A 99 1.77 0.37 17.45
CA GLY A 99 0.85 -0.20 16.49
C GLY A 99 1.39 -1.45 15.83
N THR A 100 0.48 -2.17 15.18
CA THR A 100 0.80 -3.38 14.41
C THR A 100 0.17 -3.25 13.04
N VAL A 101 1.00 -2.98 12.03
CA VAL A 101 0.56 -2.89 10.64
C VAL A 101 0.55 -4.29 10.03
N ARG A 102 -0.65 -4.76 9.63
CA ARG A 102 -0.85 -6.06 8.99
C ARG A 102 -0.96 -5.89 7.48
N LEU A 103 -0.10 -6.56 6.74
CA LEU A 103 -0.07 -6.56 5.28
C LEU A 103 -0.59 -7.88 4.75
N GLY A 104 -1.50 -7.80 3.80
CA GLY A 104 -2.13 -8.98 3.21
C GLY A 104 -3.06 -8.60 2.07
N ILE A 105 -3.94 -9.53 1.74
CA ILE A 105 -4.96 -9.38 0.70
C ILE A 105 -6.35 -9.56 1.28
N ASN A 106 -7.35 -9.08 0.55
CA ASN A 106 -8.74 -9.43 0.79
C ASN A 106 -9.27 -10.19 -0.42
N LEU A 107 -9.51 -11.49 -0.27
CA LEU A 107 -9.98 -12.35 -1.36
C LEU A 107 -11.39 -12.01 -1.84
N HIS A 108 -12.19 -11.27 -1.04
CA HIS A 108 -13.47 -10.75 -1.52
C HIS A 108 -13.31 -9.70 -2.64
N GLU A 109 -12.12 -9.09 -2.74
CA GLU A 109 -11.78 -8.14 -3.80
C GLU A 109 -11.17 -8.84 -5.03
N ALA A 110 -10.93 -10.13 -4.97
CA ALA A 110 -10.44 -10.91 -6.09
C ALA A 110 -11.50 -10.99 -7.20
N ALA A 111 -11.06 -11.00 -8.45
CA ALA A 111 -11.93 -11.23 -9.60
C ALA A 111 -12.60 -12.62 -9.52
N GLU A 112 -13.68 -12.81 -10.26
CA GLU A 112 -14.35 -14.13 -10.26
C GLU A 112 -13.45 -15.23 -10.83
N ASP A 113 -12.59 -14.87 -11.79
CA ASP A 113 -11.58 -15.72 -12.43
C ASP A 113 -10.20 -15.65 -11.75
N TRP A 114 -10.15 -15.35 -10.45
CA TRP A 114 -8.88 -15.21 -9.71
C TRP A 114 -8.07 -16.51 -9.67
N LEU A 115 -8.74 -17.65 -9.75
CA LEU A 115 -8.13 -18.99 -9.81
C LEU A 115 -8.61 -19.69 -11.08
N THR A 116 -7.69 -20.07 -11.95
CA THR A 116 -7.97 -20.79 -13.20
C THR A 116 -7.01 -21.96 -13.35
N ILE A 117 -7.50 -23.03 -13.97
CA ILE A 117 -6.72 -24.22 -14.28
C ILE A 117 -6.52 -24.28 -15.79
N ASP A 118 -5.28 -24.33 -16.24
CA ASP A 118 -4.93 -24.55 -17.64
C ASP A 118 -4.06 -25.80 -17.72
N LYS A 119 -4.66 -26.90 -18.16
CA LYS A 119 -4.04 -28.25 -18.20
C LYS A 119 -3.57 -28.64 -16.78
N ASP A 120 -2.25 -28.76 -16.60
CA ASP A 120 -1.58 -29.18 -15.37
C ASP A 120 -1.10 -27.97 -14.50
N THR A 121 -1.57 -26.77 -14.82
CA THR A 121 -1.12 -25.55 -14.15
C THR A 121 -2.29 -24.82 -13.50
N VAL A 122 -2.17 -24.49 -12.22
CA VAL A 122 -3.10 -23.63 -11.50
C VAL A 122 -2.55 -22.20 -11.56
N ILE A 123 -3.34 -21.27 -12.06
CA ILE A 123 -3.01 -19.86 -12.16
C ILE A 123 -3.88 -19.08 -11.17
N ALA A 124 -3.26 -18.48 -10.15
CA ALA A 124 -3.94 -17.65 -9.18
C ALA A 124 -3.58 -16.16 -9.38
N LYS A 125 -4.58 -15.34 -9.70
CA LYS A 125 -4.46 -13.87 -9.83
C LYS A 125 -4.86 -13.22 -8.53
N MET A 126 -3.89 -12.86 -7.70
CA MET A 126 -4.14 -12.34 -6.38
C MET A 126 -4.44 -10.83 -6.38
N PRO A 127 -5.29 -10.33 -5.45
CA PRO A 127 -5.41 -8.91 -5.16
C PRO A 127 -4.08 -8.32 -4.72
N LYS A 128 -3.96 -6.99 -4.81
CA LYS A 128 -2.75 -6.29 -4.35
C LYS A 128 -2.61 -6.36 -2.84
N ILE A 129 -1.37 -6.46 -2.38
CA ILE A 129 -1.05 -6.32 -0.96
C ILE A 129 -1.49 -4.95 -0.46
N LYS A 130 -2.21 -4.93 0.64
CA LYS A 130 -2.69 -3.72 1.33
C LYS A 130 -2.56 -3.85 2.85
N VAL A 131 -2.76 -2.74 3.54
CA VAL A 131 -2.99 -2.77 4.98
C VAL A 131 -4.39 -3.34 5.21
N LEU A 132 -4.49 -4.36 6.06
CA LEU A 132 -5.75 -5.03 6.38
C LEU A 132 -6.54 -4.27 7.44
N ASP A 133 -5.85 -3.57 8.35
CA ASP A 133 -6.46 -2.84 9.45
C ASP A 133 -6.01 -1.38 9.41
N GLU A 134 -6.94 -0.48 9.11
CA GLU A 134 -6.64 0.95 9.10
C GLU A 134 -6.49 1.51 10.53
N ASP A 135 -7.06 0.87 11.54
CA ASP A 135 -6.94 1.25 12.95
C ASP A 135 -5.80 0.48 13.66
N PHE A 136 -4.62 0.45 13.03
CA PHE A 136 -3.48 -0.33 13.50
C PHE A 136 -2.77 0.25 14.74
N ILE A 137 -3.09 1.49 15.16
CA ILE A 137 -2.52 2.09 16.37
C ILE A 137 -3.27 1.59 17.61
N ASP A 138 -2.54 1.03 18.56
CA ASP A 138 -3.07 0.60 19.85
C ASP A 138 -3.18 1.81 20.79
N GLU A 139 -4.38 2.40 20.87
CA GLU A 139 -4.64 3.56 21.73
C GLU A 139 -4.49 3.21 23.22
N ALA A 140 -4.76 1.97 23.62
CA ALA A 140 -4.63 1.55 25.02
C ALA A 140 -3.17 1.52 25.50
N ARG A 141 -2.23 1.27 24.60
CA ARG A 141 -0.79 1.32 24.86
C ARG A 141 -0.19 2.71 24.69
N THR A 142 -0.90 3.62 24.00
CA THR A 142 -0.43 4.99 23.76
C THR A 142 -0.30 5.75 25.09
N ARG A 143 0.85 6.37 25.30
CA ARG A 143 1.14 7.11 26.55
C ARG A 143 1.85 8.43 26.30
N ALA A 144 1.65 9.37 27.22
CA ALA A 144 2.46 10.57 27.25
C ALA A 144 3.89 10.22 27.67
N PHE A 145 4.87 10.62 26.88
CA PHE A 145 6.28 10.60 27.24
C PHE A 145 6.63 11.84 28.06
N TYR A 146 6.12 12.99 27.60
CA TYR A 146 6.27 14.27 28.28
C TYR A 146 5.02 15.11 28.02
N ALA A 147 4.53 15.82 29.02
CA ALA A 147 3.37 16.68 28.89
C ALA A 147 3.51 17.87 29.85
N GLU A 148 3.69 19.07 29.31
CA GLU A 148 3.70 20.33 30.02
C GLU A 148 2.67 21.25 29.38
N GLY A 149 1.92 22.00 30.20
CA GLY A 149 0.85 22.87 29.76
C GLY A 149 -0.50 22.19 29.59
N LYS A 150 -1.42 22.86 28.90
CA LYS A 150 -2.79 22.38 28.67
C LYS A 150 -3.01 22.09 27.20
N TRP A 151 -3.38 20.86 26.89
CA TRP A 151 -3.58 20.38 25.53
C TRP A 151 -5.04 20.03 25.27
N SER A 152 -5.52 20.40 24.09
CA SER A 152 -6.88 20.12 23.65
C SER A 152 -7.01 18.76 22.97
N ALA A 153 -8.23 18.25 22.83
CA ALA A 153 -8.50 17.04 22.04
C ALA A 153 -8.02 17.17 20.57
N ALA A 154 -8.03 18.40 20.03
CA ALA A 154 -7.54 18.67 18.67
C ALA A 154 -6.03 18.48 18.56
N ASP A 155 -5.26 18.86 19.59
CA ASP A 155 -3.80 18.67 19.63
C ASP A 155 -3.47 17.18 19.68
N TYR A 156 -4.16 16.40 20.52
CA TYR A 156 -4.01 14.94 20.58
C TYR A 156 -4.34 14.27 19.25
N LYS A 157 -5.42 14.70 18.59
CA LYS A 157 -5.82 14.19 17.29
C LYS A 157 -4.78 14.52 16.20
N ALA A 158 -4.14 15.69 16.28
CA ALA A 158 -3.07 16.07 15.35
C ALA A 158 -1.83 15.18 15.51
N LEU A 159 -1.41 14.90 16.76
CA LEU A 159 -0.31 13.99 17.05
C LEU A 159 -0.62 12.55 16.60
N TYR A 160 -1.84 12.06 16.86
CA TYR A 160 -2.28 10.75 16.38
C TYR A 160 -2.14 10.64 14.86
N LYS A 161 -2.68 11.62 14.12
CA LYS A 161 -2.57 11.64 12.65
C LYS A 161 -1.12 11.68 12.16
N GLN A 162 -0.26 12.38 12.87
CA GLN A 162 1.16 12.45 12.54
C GLN A 162 1.84 11.11 12.77
N ALA A 163 1.60 10.46 13.90
CA ALA A 163 2.10 9.12 14.21
C ALA A 163 1.61 8.10 13.18
N TYR A 164 0.30 8.08 12.92
CA TYR A 164 -0.33 7.20 11.94
C TYR A 164 0.35 7.30 10.56
N ARG A 165 0.52 8.53 10.05
CA ARG A 165 1.16 8.74 8.75
C ARG A 165 2.59 8.23 8.73
N LYS A 166 3.41 8.58 9.74
CA LYS A 166 4.81 8.17 9.82
C LYS A 166 4.97 6.64 9.92
N MET A 167 4.17 6.01 10.78
CA MET A 167 4.18 4.56 10.93
C MET A 167 3.76 3.88 9.62
N ARG A 168 2.68 4.36 9.01
CA ARG A 168 2.20 3.85 7.73
C ARG A 168 3.26 3.96 6.62
N GLU A 169 3.90 5.12 6.49
CA GLU A 169 4.96 5.36 5.50
C GLU A 169 6.18 4.43 5.73
N ARG A 170 6.56 4.22 6.99
CA ARG A 170 7.69 3.36 7.37
C ARG A 170 7.39 1.88 7.16
N CYS A 171 6.16 1.46 7.37
CA CYS A 171 5.75 0.07 7.18
C CYS A 171 5.43 -0.28 5.73
N LEU A 172 4.88 0.65 4.92
CA LEU A 172 4.51 0.43 3.52
C LEU A 172 5.68 0.69 2.55
N THR A 173 6.86 0.21 2.87
CA THR A 173 7.99 0.27 1.94
C THR A 173 7.85 -0.74 0.81
N PRO A 174 8.44 -0.50 -0.38
CA PRO A 174 8.47 -1.48 -1.46
C PRO A 174 9.07 -2.83 -1.03
N SER A 175 10.04 -2.81 -0.12
CA SER A 175 10.65 -4.02 0.44
C SER A 175 9.66 -4.84 1.27
N ASN A 176 8.89 -4.19 2.16
CA ASN A 176 7.91 -4.87 3.00
C ASN A 176 6.75 -5.42 2.17
N ILE A 177 6.28 -4.64 1.19
CA ILE A 177 5.24 -5.10 0.25
C ILE A 177 5.71 -6.32 -0.52
N LYS A 178 6.95 -6.30 -1.04
CA LYS A 178 7.54 -7.45 -1.74
C LYS A 178 7.70 -8.67 -0.83
N SER A 179 8.11 -8.46 0.42
CA SER A 179 8.22 -9.56 1.40
C SER A 179 6.85 -10.15 1.72
N ALA A 180 5.82 -9.32 1.92
CA ALA A 180 4.46 -9.79 2.12
C ALA A 180 3.95 -10.55 0.88
N GLN A 181 4.24 -10.08 -0.33
CA GLN A 181 3.89 -10.77 -1.57
C GLN A 181 4.54 -12.15 -1.62
N ASN A 182 5.86 -12.26 -1.42
CA ASN A 182 6.57 -13.53 -1.44
C ASN A 182 6.02 -14.51 -0.38
N ASN A 183 5.69 -14.02 0.81
CA ASN A 183 5.06 -14.85 1.84
C ASN A 183 3.68 -15.34 1.42
N GLY A 184 2.90 -14.47 0.78
CA GLY A 184 1.60 -14.82 0.22
C GLY A 184 1.70 -15.88 -0.85
N ASP A 185 2.61 -15.71 -1.79
CA ASP A 185 2.85 -16.66 -2.89
C ASP A 185 3.16 -18.07 -2.34
N ILE A 186 4.04 -18.16 -1.35
CA ILE A 186 4.39 -19.44 -0.70
C ILE A 186 3.19 -20.04 0.03
N GLN A 187 2.44 -19.25 0.79
CA GLN A 187 1.30 -19.76 1.57
C GLN A 187 0.18 -20.25 0.65
N ILE A 188 -0.10 -19.53 -0.42
CA ILE A 188 -1.13 -19.90 -1.40
C ILE A 188 -0.70 -21.13 -2.19
N ALA A 189 0.57 -21.19 -2.64
CA ALA A 189 1.11 -22.36 -3.27
C ALA A 189 0.94 -23.61 -2.39
N ASN A 190 1.31 -23.51 -1.11
CA ASN A 190 1.15 -24.61 -0.16
C ASN A 190 -0.31 -25.03 0.05
N LEU A 191 -1.23 -24.04 0.08
CA LEU A 191 -2.66 -24.35 0.21
C LEU A 191 -3.20 -25.12 -1.01
N LEU A 192 -2.77 -24.73 -2.21
CA LEU A 192 -3.25 -25.33 -3.45
C LEU A 192 -2.61 -26.72 -3.72
N HIS A 193 -1.51 -27.04 -3.04
CA HIS A 193 -0.86 -28.35 -3.12
C HIS A 193 -1.33 -29.34 -2.03
N SER A 194 -2.14 -28.91 -1.06
CA SER A 194 -2.62 -29.76 0.05
C SER A 194 -3.93 -30.45 -0.28
#